data_c7664ebbf37f956f8a2b15a2cbb73b79
#
_entry.id   c7664ebbf37f956f8a2b15a2cbb73b79
#
_cell.length_a   1.000
_cell.length_b   1.000
_cell.length_c   1.000
_cell.angle_alpha   90.00
_cell.angle_beta   90.00
_cell.angle_gamma   90.00
#
_symmetry.space_group_name_H-M   'P 1'
#
loop_
_entity.id
_entity.type
_entity.pdbx_description
1 polymer ?
#
loop_
_entity_poly.entity_id
_entity_poly.type
_entity_poly.pdbx_seq_one_letter_code
_entity_poly.pdbx_strand_id
1 'polypeptide(L)'
;MSKMIGAPTRYRQGKDELKCLGDDLKDYKRIVVITSENLKEMFIPQIEESLHEQEMTVVLFQNECSMSEIERVQHIVEETNSEVIVGVGGGKVLDTTKACGYYAKKPIVVIPTAASTDAPCSSLSVIYHDDHTFDHYLYLPKSPDQVIVDTQVIANAPVRLLRAGIGDAFSTYFEAKACYVSHSENCLHSQVTRSAFAISKADRKSVV
;
A
#
# COMPACT_ATOMS: atom_id res chain seq x y z
N MET A 1 26.07 -14.42 3.97
CA MET A 1 24.61 -14.25 3.81
C MET A 1 24.34 -12.79 3.46
N SER A 2 23.74 -12.51 2.32
CA SER A 2 23.42 -11.14 1.91
C SER A 2 22.21 -10.64 2.72
N LYS A 3 22.18 -9.33 3.01
CA LYS A 3 21.09 -8.66 3.72
C LYS A 3 20.55 -7.56 2.82
N MET A 4 19.24 -7.42 2.75
CA MET A 4 18.56 -6.44 1.91
C MET A 4 17.65 -5.56 2.76
N ILE A 5 17.62 -4.28 2.45
CA ILE A 5 16.62 -3.32 2.97
C ILE A 5 15.89 -2.79 1.76
N GLY A 6 14.56 -2.83 1.79
CA GLY A 6 13.68 -2.25 0.78
C GLY A 6 12.84 -1.12 1.37
N ALA A 7 12.57 -0.12 0.55
CA ALA A 7 11.67 0.98 0.86
C ALA A 7 10.99 1.44 -0.44
N PRO A 8 9.88 2.19 -0.39
CA PRO A 8 9.32 2.83 -1.58
C PRO A 8 10.38 3.67 -2.30
N THR A 9 10.39 3.63 -3.63
CA THR A 9 11.34 4.44 -4.42
C THR A 9 11.09 5.93 -4.21
N ARG A 10 9.83 6.32 -4.05
CA ARG A 10 9.40 7.68 -3.71
C ARG A 10 8.40 7.63 -2.56
N TYR A 11 8.59 8.51 -1.59
CA TYR A 11 7.62 8.75 -0.51
C TYR A 11 7.36 10.25 -0.43
N ARG A 12 6.10 10.64 -0.53
CA ARG A 12 5.68 12.03 -0.41
C ARG A 12 4.56 12.14 0.62
N GLN A 13 4.68 13.13 1.50
CA GLN A 13 3.69 13.40 2.54
C GLN A 13 3.51 14.90 2.69
N GLY A 14 2.27 15.34 2.68
CA GLY A 14 1.90 16.73 2.88
C GLY A 14 0.42 16.93 2.84
N LYS A 15 -0.01 18.17 2.96
CA LYS A 15 -1.40 18.56 2.81
C LYS A 15 -1.72 18.76 1.32
N ASP A 16 -2.89 18.30 0.90
CA ASP A 16 -3.40 18.45 -0.47
C ASP A 16 -2.52 17.77 -1.54
N GLU A 17 -1.83 16.70 -1.18
CA GLU A 17 -0.89 15.98 -2.08
C GLU A 17 -1.60 15.30 -3.26
N LEU A 18 -2.90 14.98 -3.13
CA LEU A 18 -3.70 14.45 -4.23
C LEU A 18 -3.78 15.40 -5.43
N LYS A 19 -3.71 16.71 -5.19
CA LYS A 19 -3.75 17.73 -6.26
C LYS A 19 -2.52 17.69 -7.19
N CYS A 20 -1.44 17.08 -6.74
CA CYS A 20 -0.20 16.96 -7.52
C CYS A 20 -0.03 15.57 -8.18
N LEU A 21 -1.05 14.70 -8.10
CA LEU A 21 -0.94 13.34 -8.61
C LEU A 21 -0.71 13.32 -10.13
N GLY A 22 -1.35 14.21 -10.88
CA GLY A 22 -1.16 14.32 -12.32
C GLY A 22 0.29 14.62 -12.73
N ASP A 23 1.00 15.44 -11.96
CA ASP A 23 2.42 15.72 -12.17
C ASP A 23 3.30 14.49 -11.94
N ASP A 24 2.96 13.68 -10.93
CA ASP A 24 3.67 12.42 -10.67
C ASP A 24 3.42 11.38 -11.76
N LEU A 25 2.26 11.42 -12.37
CA LEU A 25 1.83 10.48 -13.41
C LEU A 25 2.02 10.99 -14.84
N LYS A 26 2.66 12.14 -15.05
CA LYS A 26 2.81 12.80 -16.37
C LYS A 26 3.47 11.95 -17.46
N ASP A 27 4.29 10.98 -17.05
CA ASP A 27 4.98 10.08 -17.99
C ASP A 27 4.10 8.90 -18.44
N TYR A 28 2.89 8.75 -17.87
CA TYR A 28 1.92 7.69 -18.20
C TYR A 28 0.71 8.30 -18.90
N LYS A 29 0.22 7.64 -19.94
CA LYS A 29 -0.98 8.07 -20.68
C LYS A 29 -2.25 7.40 -20.18
N ARG A 30 -2.16 6.13 -19.81
CA ARG A 30 -3.31 5.35 -19.35
C ARG A 30 -3.05 4.83 -17.94
N ILE A 31 -3.95 5.16 -17.03
CA ILE A 31 -3.86 4.80 -15.63
C ILE A 31 -5.10 4.01 -15.19
N VAL A 32 -4.91 3.02 -14.34
CA VAL A 32 -6.00 2.39 -13.59
C VAL A 32 -5.96 2.90 -12.16
N VAL A 33 -7.11 3.33 -11.64
CA VAL A 33 -7.29 3.71 -10.25
C VAL A 33 -8.20 2.72 -9.56
N ILE A 34 -7.67 1.98 -8.57
CA ILE A 34 -8.43 1.04 -7.75
C ILE A 34 -8.88 1.76 -6.47
N THR A 35 -10.16 1.76 -6.20
CA THR A 35 -10.74 2.32 -4.98
C THR A 35 -11.99 1.57 -4.56
N SER A 36 -12.44 1.74 -3.32
CA SER A 36 -13.70 1.17 -2.86
C SER A 36 -14.89 2.09 -3.18
N GLU A 37 -16.08 1.51 -3.29
CA GLU A 37 -17.31 2.25 -3.64
C GLU A 37 -17.56 3.44 -2.72
N ASN A 38 -17.38 3.25 -1.41
CA ASN A 38 -17.59 4.29 -0.41
C ASN A 38 -16.55 5.44 -0.44
N LEU A 39 -15.45 5.28 -1.16
CA LEU A 39 -14.40 6.30 -1.30
C LEU A 39 -14.41 6.96 -2.68
N LYS A 40 -15.09 6.37 -3.66
CA LYS A 40 -15.13 6.81 -5.04
C LYS A 40 -15.57 8.28 -5.16
N GLU A 41 -16.71 8.62 -4.60
CA GLU A 41 -17.26 9.98 -4.70
C GLU A 41 -16.39 11.05 -4.02
N MET A 42 -15.60 10.62 -3.02
CA MET A 42 -14.73 11.53 -2.28
C MET A 42 -13.41 11.80 -3.01
N PHE A 43 -12.80 10.78 -3.63
CA PHE A 43 -11.45 10.90 -4.14
C PHE A 43 -11.34 10.95 -5.67
N ILE A 44 -12.22 10.26 -6.40
CA ILE A 44 -12.13 10.23 -7.87
C ILE A 44 -12.23 11.62 -8.49
N PRO A 45 -13.16 12.50 -8.10
CA PRO A 45 -13.22 13.86 -8.68
C PRO A 45 -11.94 14.67 -8.42
N GLN A 46 -11.32 14.53 -7.25
CA GLN A 46 -10.08 15.23 -6.93
C GLN A 46 -8.89 14.69 -7.75
N ILE A 47 -8.88 13.39 -8.02
CA ILE A 47 -7.87 12.78 -8.88
C ILE A 47 -8.07 13.24 -10.32
N GLU A 48 -9.29 13.20 -10.85
CA GLU A 48 -9.61 13.68 -12.19
C GLU A 48 -9.19 15.15 -12.40
N GLU A 49 -9.48 16.01 -11.41
CA GLU A 49 -9.07 17.42 -11.46
C GLU A 49 -7.53 17.59 -11.47
N SER A 50 -6.80 16.67 -10.88
CA SER A 50 -5.34 16.71 -10.85
C SER A 50 -4.68 16.21 -12.14
N LEU A 51 -5.40 15.42 -12.94
CA LEU A 51 -4.86 14.85 -14.19
C LEU A 51 -4.80 15.91 -15.29
N HIS A 52 -3.83 15.77 -16.19
CA HIS A 52 -3.67 16.67 -17.36
C HIS A 52 -4.23 16.01 -18.63
N GLU A 53 -3.46 15.07 -19.20
CA GLU A 53 -3.81 14.36 -20.43
C GLU A 53 -3.98 12.84 -20.23
N GLN A 54 -3.90 12.38 -18.99
CA GLN A 54 -4.00 10.97 -18.66
C GLN A 54 -5.43 10.46 -18.80
N GLU A 55 -5.59 9.33 -19.48
CA GLU A 55 -6.84 8.59 -19.52
C GLU A 55 -6.95 7.72 -18.26
N MET A 56 -8.00 7.92 -17.46
CA MET A 56 -8.21 7.21 -16.22
C MET A 56 -9.33 6.17 -16.34
N THR A 57 -9.02 4.94 -15.95
CA THR A 57 -10.04 3.88 -15.72
C THR A 57 -10.19 3.65 -14.24
N VAL A 58 -11.40 3.82 -13.71
CA VAL A 58 -11.72 3.56 -12.30
C VAL A 58 -12.17 2.11 -12.14
N VAL A 59 -11.51 1.39 -11.23
CA VAL A 59 -11.86 0.01 -10.87
C VAL A 59 -12.34 -0.02 -9.42
N LEU A 60 -13.57 -0.46 -9.22
CA LEU A 60 -14.12 -0.62 -7.89
C LEU A 60 -13.65 -1.95 -7.30
N PHE A 61 -13.00 -1.85 -6.15
CA PHE A 61 -12.57 -3.00 -5.37
C PHE A 61 -13.77 -3.77 -4.81
N GLN A 62 -13.75 -5.08 -4.99
CA GLN A 62 -14.82 -5.99 -4.59
C GLN A 62 -14.41 -6.83 -3.37
N ASN A 63 -14.81 -6.38 -2.19
CA ASN A 63 -14.78 -7.10 -0.91
C ASN A 63 -13.42 -7.51 -0.34
N GLU A 64 -12.59 -8.32 -1.03
CA GLU A 64 -11.39 -8.93 -0.45
C GLU A 64 -10.18 -8.86 -1.37
N CYS A 65 -8.98 -8.83 -0.78
CA CYS A 65 -7.73 -9.01 -1.51
C CYS A 65 -7.53 -10.52 -1.78
N SER A 66 -8.26 -11.05 -2.77
CA SER A 66 -8.22 -12.45 -3.16
C SER A 66 -7.63 -12.62 -4.57
N MET A 67 -7.21 -13.85 -4.88
CA MET A 67 -6.68 -14.13 -6.23
C MET A 67 -7.71 -13.85 -7.32
N SER A 68 -8.98 -14.13 -7.09
CA SER A 68 -10.06 -13.84 -8.03
C SER A 68 -10.20 -12.35 -8.32
N GLU A 69 -10.11 -11.51 -7.29
CA GLU A 69 -10.15 -10.05 -7.42
C GLU A 69 -8.90 -9.52 -8.13
N ILE A 70 -7.72 -10.06 -7.79
CA ILE A 70 -6.46 -9.69 -8.46
C ILE A 70 -6.52 -10.02 -9.94
N GLU A 71 -6.98 -11.21 -10.33
CA GLU A 71 -7.15 -11.64 -11.73
C GLU A 71 -8.15 -10.76 -12.48
N ARG A 72 -9.28 -10.42 -11.85
CA ARG A 72 -10.29 -9.52 -12.41
C ARG A 72 -9.69 -8.14 -12.72
N VAL A 73 -8.94 -7.56 -11.78
CA VAL A 73 -8.30 -6.25 -11.98
C VAL A 73 -7.20 -6.32 -13.03
N GLN A 74 -6.40 -7.39 -13.06
CA GLN A 74 -5.38 -7.59 -14.09
C GLN A 74 -5.98 -7.60 -15.49
N HIS A 75 -7.10 -8.28 -15.68
CA HIS A 75 -7.80 -8.30 -16.97
C HIS A 75 -8.18 -6.88 -17.42
N ILE A 76 -8.69 -6.05 -16.51
CA ILE A 76 -9.00 -4.63 -16.81
C ILE A 76 -7.73 -3.85 -17.17
N VAL A 77 -6.64 -4.06 -16.45
CA VAL A 77 -5.33 -3.42 -16.73
C VAL A 77 -4.83 -3.77 -18.14
N GLU A 78 -5.02 -5.02 -18.56
CA GLU A 78 -4.65 -5.51 -19.89
C GLU A 78 -5.57 -4.95 -20.97
N GLU A 79 -6.88 -5.00 -20.79
CA GLU A 79 -7.87 -4.48 -21.74
C GLU A 79 -7.70 -2.98 -22.01
N THR A 80 -7.42 -2.21 -20.96
CA THR A 80 -7.20 -0.77 -21.05
C THR A 80 -5.80 -0.39 -21.49
N ASN A 81 -4.89 -1.37 -21.62
CA ASN A 81 -3.47 -1.15 -21.86
C ASN A 81 -2.85 -0.16 -20.87
N SER A 82 -3.27 -0.22 -19.60
CA SER A 82 -2.83 0.71 -18.57
C SER A 82 -1.34 0.58 -18.28
N GLU A 83 -0.70 1.70 -18.01
CA GLU A 83 0.76 1.81 -17.88
C GLU A 83 1.20 1.85 -16.42
N VAL A 84 0.30 2.27 -15.52
CA VAL A 84 0.51 2.37 -14.07
C VAL A 84 -0.78 2.02 -13.34
N ILE A 85 -0.66 1.45 -12.14
CA ILE A 85 -1.79 1.12 -11.26
C ILE A 85 -1.69 1.98 -10.01
N VAL A 86 -2.76 2.71 -9.72
CA VAL A 86 -2.90 3.58 -8.56
C VAL A 86 -3.93 2.98 -7.61
N GLY A 87 -3.56 2.73 -6.37
CA GLY A 87 -4.48 2.27 -5.32
C GLY A 87 -4.82 3.39 -4.35
N VAL A 88 -6.11 3.68 -4.17
CA VAL A 88 -6.61 4.71 -3.25
C VAL A 88 -7.54 4.06 -2.24
N GLY A 89 -7.07 3.87 -1.02
CA GLY A 89 -7.89 3.17 -0.02
C GLY A 89 -7.17 2.73 1.24
N GLY A 90 -7.77 1.79 1.93
CA GLY A 90 -7.20 1.08 3.08
C GLY A 90 -6.37 -0.14 2.67
N GLY A 91 -5.85 -0.86 3.65
CA GLY A 91 -4.91 -1.97 3.45
C GLY A 91 -5.30 -2.97 2.37
N LYS A 92 -6.54 -3.45 2.33
CA LYS A 92 -7.01 -4.43 1.33
C LYS A 92 -6.91 -3.90 -0.11
N VAL A 93 -7.31 -2.64 -0.34
CA VAL A 93 -7.20 -1.98 -1.66
C VAL A 93 -5.73 -1.85 -2.05
N LEU A 94 -4.87 -1.44 -1.11
CA LEU A 94 -3.45 -1.25 -1.36
C LEU A 94 -2.74 -2.59 -1.61
N ASP A 95 -3.10 -3.63 -0.88
CA ASP A 95 -2.57 -4.98 -1.08
C ASP A 95 -2.98 -5.55 -2.45
N THR A 96 -4.24 -5.38 -2.84
CA THR A 96 -4.71 -5.74 -4.20
C THR A 96 -3.95 -4.97 -5.26
N THR A 97 -3.76 -3.65 -5.08
CA THR A 97 -2.97 -2.82 -6.01
C THR A 97 -1.55 -3.33 -6.18
N LYS A 98 -0.87 -3.65 -5.07
CA LYS A 98 0.49 -4.17 -5.08
C LYS A 98 0.57 -5.53 -5.78
N ALA A 99 -0.35 -6.44 -5.47
CA ALA A 99 -0.42 -7.75 -6.09
C ALA A 99 -0.70 -7.65 -7.60
N CYS A 100 -1.67 -6.82 -8.02
CA CYS A 100 -1.96 -6.58 -9.44
C CYS A 100 -0.74 -6.02 -10.18
N GLY A 101 -0.05 -5.03 -9.61
CA GLY A 101 1.15 -4.47 -10.23
C GLY A 101 2.29 -5.48 -10.35
N TYR A 102 2.43 -6.36 -9.36
CA TYR A 102 3.41 -7.45 -9.41
C TYR A 102 3.13 -8.42 -10.56
N TYR A 103 1.91 -8.92 -10.67
CA TYR A 103 1.56 -9.88 -11.71
C TYR A 103 1.50 -9.24 -13.10
N ALA A 104 0.95 -8.03 -13.22
CA ALA A 104 0.89 -7.28 -14.48
C ALA A 104 2.24 -6.64 -14.88
N LYS A 105 3.26 -6.69 -14.02
CA LYS A 105 4.57 -6.05 -14.20
C LYS A 105 4.45 -4.55 -14.50
N LYS A 106 3.57 -3.86 -13.78
CA LYS A 106 3.32 -2.43 -13.92
C LYS A 106 3.83 -1.67 -12.70
N PRO A 107 4.22 -0.41 -12.86
CA PRO A 107 4.49 0.49 -11.74
C PRO A 107 3.28 0.65 -10.83
N ILE A 108 3.53 0.86 -9.54
CA ILE A 108 2.52 0.93 -8.50
C ILE A 108 2.64 2.24 -7.74
N VAL A 109 1.54 2.97 -7.65
CA VAL A 109 1.38 4.13 -6.78
C VAL A 109 0.31 3.81 -5.74
N VAL A 110 0.59 3.99 -4.47
CA VAL A 110 -0.38 3.78 -3.39
C VAL A 110 -0.66 5.06 -2.62
N ILE A 111 -1.93 5.30 -2.38
CA ILE A 111 -2.47 6.47 -1.69
C ILE A 111 -3.34 5.97 -0.53
N PRO A 112 -2.77 5.85 0.69
CA PRO A 112 -3.53 5.43 1.85
C PRO A 112 -4.55 6.51 2.24
N THR A 113 -5.78 6.10 2.51
CA THR A 113 -6.84 6.99 3.00
C THR A 113 -7.01 6.95 4.51
N ALA A 114 -6.23 6.12 5.19
CA ALA A 114 -6.17 6.04 6.65
C ALA A 114 -4.78 5.55 7.08
N ALA A 115 -4.28 6.06 8.20
CA ALA A 115 -3.04 5.61 8.82
C ALA A 115 -3.34 4.49 9.82
N SER A 116 -3.76 3.32 9.36
CA SER A 116 -4.18 2.20 10.21
C SER A 116 -3.20 1.04 10.26
N THR A 117 -2.19 1.02 9.39
CA THR A 117 -1.21 -0.05 9.23
C THR A 117 -0.01 0.42 8.40
N ASP A 118 1.07 -0.34 8.39
CA ASP A 118 2.28 -0.10 7.59
C ASP A 118 2.16 -0.60 6.13
N ALA A 119 1.06 -1.26 5.77
CA ALA A 119 0.81 -1.84 4.44
C ALA A 119 1.17 -0.93 3.25
N PRO A 120 1.00 0.42 3.30
CA PRO A 120 1.35 1.28 2.19
C PRO A 120 2.81 1.20 1.76
N CYS A 121 3.73 0.98 2.69
CA CYS A 121 5.18 0.99 2.42
C CYS A 121 5.79 -0.41 2.28
N SER A 122 5.05 -1.45 2.64
CA SER A 122 5.56 -2.82 2.70
C SER A 122 5.70 -3.46 1.31
N SER A 123 6.68 -4.35 1.16
CA SER A 123 6.82 -5.26 0.01
C SER A 123 6.08 -6.57 0.23
N LEU A 124 4.86 -6.48 0.70
CA LEU A 124 4.01 -7.61 1.08
C LEU A 124 2.57 -7.29 0.73
N SER A 125 1.81 -8.28 0.28
CA SER A 125 0.35 -8.25 0.23
C SER A 125 -0.20 -9.45 0.99
N VAL A 126 -1.23 -9.23 1.78
CA VAL A 126 -1.94 -10.31 2.48
C VAL A 126 -3.07 -10.79 1.58
N ILE A 127 -3.01 -12.06 1.19
CA ILE A 127 -4.00 -12.67 0.30
C ILE A 127 -4.99 -13.47 1.13
N TYR A 128 -6.24 -13.35 0.77
CA TYR A 128 -7.37 -14.03 1.40
C TYR A 128 -8.14 -14.85 0.38
N HIS A 129 -8.87 -15.82 0.84
CA HIS A 129 -9.92 -16.46 0.05
C HIS A 129 -11.14 -15.54 -0.06
N ASP A 130 -12.03 -15.80 -1.02
CA ASP A 130 -13.26 -15.00 -1.21
C ASP A 130 -14.24 -15.09 -0.03
N ASP A 131 -14.07 -16.08 0.83
CA ASP A 131 -14.80 -16.24 2.10
C ASP A 131 -14.20 -15.47 3.29
N HIS A 132 -13.20 -14.60 3.03
CA HIS A 132 -12.46 -13.77 3.99
C HIS A 132 -11.50 -14.55 4.90
N THR A 133 -11.27 -15.83 4.70
CA THR A 133 -10.25 -16.59 5.45
C THR A 133 -8.86 -16.27 4.89
N PHE A 134 -7.87 -16.25 5.78
CA PHE A 134 -6.48 -16.03 5.37
C PHE A 134 -6.01 -17.16 4.45
N ASP A 135 -5.37 -16.81 3.33
CA ASP A 135 -4.74 -17.75 2.42
C ASP A 135 -3.21 -17.74 2.62
N HIS A 136 -2.53 -16.71 2.14
CA HIS A 136 -1.08 -16.63 2.24
C HIS A 136 -0.54 -15.19 2.20
N TYR A 137 0.75 -15.03 2.51
CA TYR A 137 1.49 -13.79 2.26
C TYR A 137 2.13 -13.83 0.88
N LEU A 138 1.81 -12.86 0.04
CA LEU A 138 2.50 -12.64 -1.23
C LEU A 138 3.68 -11.69 -1.00
N TYR A 139 4.89 -12.24 -0.98
CA TYR A 139 6.12 -11.44 -0.86
C TYR A 139 6.49 -10.84 -2.21
N LEU A 140 6.64 -9.53 -2.25
CA LEU A 140 6.95 -8.77 -3.44
C LEU A 140 8.45 -8.50 -3.52
N PRO A 141 9.04 -8.42 -4.72
CA PRO A 141 10.47 -8.18 -4.88
C PRO A 141 10.89 -6.75 -4.50
N LYS A 142 9.94 -5.83 -4.42
CA LYS A 142 10.14 -4.42 -4.04
C LYS A 142 8.90 -3.84 -3.37
N SER A 143 9.09 -2.78 -2.60
CA SER A 143 8.00 -1.90 -2.14
C SER A 143 7.37 -1.15 -3.33
N PRO A 144 6.20 -0.49 -3.16
CA PRO A 144 5.60 0.33 -4.20
C PRO A 144 6.57 1.36 -4.81
N ASP A 145 6.37 1.68 -6.08
CA ASP A 145 7.21 2.68 -6.74
C ASP A 145 7.02 4.07 -6.14
N GLN A 146 5.79 4.37 -5.73
CA GLN A 146 5.49 5.61 -5.03
C GLN A 146 4.41 5.41 -3.96
N VAL A 147 4.62 6.09 -2.82
CA VAL A 147 3.63 6.25 -1.75
C VAL A 147 3.33 7.74 -1.59
N ILE A 148 2.06 8.10 -1.66
CA ILE A 148 1.60 9.48 -1.49
C ILE A 148 0.64 9.53 -0.30
N VAL A 149 1.04 10.27 0.74
CA VAL A 149 0.24 10.45 1.96
C VAL A 149 -0.29 11.87 2.01
N ASP A 150 -1.57 12.04 1.71
CA ASP A 150 -2.25 13.31 1.91
C ASP A 150 -2.68 13.42 3.38
N THR A 151 -2.02 14.30 4.12
CA THR A 151 -2.28 14.45 5.56
C THR A 151 -3.67 14.99 5.88
N GLN A 152 -4.31 15.72 4.94
CA GLN A 152 -5.69 16.16 5.12
C GLN A 152 -6.67 14.99 5.00
N VAL A 153 -6.41 14.07 4.08
CA VAL A 153 -7.18 12.82 3.93
C VAL A 153 -7.06 11.98 5.21
N ILE A 154 -5.84 11.78 5.70
CA ILE A 154 -5.60 11.02 6.93
C ILE A 154 -6.27 11.67 8.15
N ALA A 155 -6.20 13.00 8.26
CA ALA A 155 -6.83 13.74 9.37
C ALA A 155 -8.36 13.65 9.37
N ASN A 156 -8.98 13.51 8.21
CA ASN A 156 -10.42 13.37 8.06
C ASN A 156 -10.91 11.92 8.22
N ALA A 157 -9.99 10.94 8.24
CA ALA A 157 -10.33 9.55 8.46
C ALA A 157 -10.83 9.29 9.90
N PRO A 158 -11.65 8.26 10.12
CA PRO A 158 -12.10 7.90 11.46
C PRO A 158 -10.93 7.70 12.43
N VAL A 159 -10.94 8.41 13.56
CA VAL A 159 -9.84 8.40 14.55
C VAL A 159 -9.48 6.99 15.05
N ARG A 160 -10.44 6.05 15.04
CA ARG A 160 -10.18 4.64 15.39
C ARG A 160 -9.12 4.00 14.49
N LEU A 161 -9.03 4.42 13.21
CA LEU A 161 -8.05 3.90 12.27
C LEU A 161 -6.64 4.43 12.59
N LEU A 162 -6.52 5.70 12.95
CA LEU A 162 -5.25 6.24 13.44
C LEU A 162 -4.79 5.54 14.73
N ARG A 163 -5.73 5.28 15.66
CA ARG A 163 -5.42 4.51 16.89
C ARG A 163 -4.94 3.10 16.56
N ALA A 164 -5.53 2.45 15.56
CA ALA A 164 -5.07 1.15 15.10
C ALA A 164 -3.62 1.21 14.57
N GLY A 165 -3.30 2.21 13.74
CA GLY A 165 -1.94 2.39 13.21
C GLY A 165 -0.90 2.73 14.29
N ILE A 166 -1.28 3.50 15.32
CA ILE A 166 -0.42 3.72 16.51
C ILE A 166 -0.14 2.38 17.20
N GLY A 167 -1.16 1.52 17.36
CA GLY A 167 -1.01 0.18 17.94
C GLY A 167 -0.10 -0.70 17.08
N ASP A 168 -0.29 -0.69 15.77
CA ASP A 168 0.50 -1.42 14.79
C ASP A 168 1.99 -1.04 14.86
N ALA A 169 2.30 0.25 14.75
CA ALA A 169 3.67 0.75 14.88
C ALA A 169 4.29 0.45 16.26
N PHE A 170 3.48 0.50 17.32
CA PHE A 170 3.94 0.18 18.66
C PHE A 170 4.26 -1.30 18.83
N SER A 171 3.48 -2.21 18.23
CA SER A 171 3.68 -3.66 18.31
C SER A 171 4.97 -4.12 17.63
N THR A 172 5.37 -3.47 16.54
CA THR A 172 6.57 -3.77 15.74
C THR A 172 7.83 -3.92 16.60
N TYR A 173 7.99 -3.08 17.64
CA TYR A 173 9.13 -3.19 18.55
C TYR A 173 9.08 -4.49 19.36
N PHE A 174 7.92 -4.88 19.88
CA PHE A 174 7.80 -6.07 20.72
C PHE A 174 7.98 -7.34 19.91
N GLU A 175 7.45 -7.38 18.70
CA GLU A 175 7.63 -8.47 17.74
C GLU A 175 9.11 -8.64 17.36
N ALA A 176 9.76 -7.54 16.94
CA ALA A 176 11.18 -7.56 16.63
C ALA A 176 12.05 -7.96 17.84
N LYS A 177 11.68 -7.49 19.05
CA LYS A 177 12.36 -7.87 20.29
C LYS A 177 12.20 -9.35 20.60
N ALA A 178 10.99 -9.88 20.46
CA ALA A 178 10.72 -11.30 20.69
C ALA A 178 11.55 -12.17 19.74
N CYS A 179 11.55 -11.90 18.44
CA CYS A 179 12.39 -12.59 17.46
C CYS A 179 13.88 -12.46 17.76
N TYR A 180 14.34 -11.26 18.13
CA TYR A 180 15.75 -11.01 18.41
C TYR A 180 16.26 -11.78 19.65
N VAL A 181 15.48 -11.80 20.74
CA VAL A 181 15.84 -12.45 22.01
C VAL A 181 15.71 -13.97 21.90
N SER A 182 14.70 -14.47 21.22
CA SER A 182 14.48 -15.91 21.04
C SER A 182 15.41 -16.54 19.98
N HIS A 183 16.14 -15.71 19.22
CA HIS A 183 16.87 -16.15 18.03
C HIS A 183 16.00 -16.91 17.01
N SER A 184 14.70 -16.62 16.98
CA SER A 184 13.77 -17.20 16.03
C SER A 184 13.92 -16.53 14.66
N GLU A 185 13.57 -17.26 13.62
CA GLU A 185 13.44 -16.71 12.29
C GLU A 185 12.16 -15.87 12.19
N ASN A 186 12.23 -14.81 11.38
CA ASN A 186 11.05 -14.04 11.01
C ASN A 186 10.27 -14.76 9.89
N CYS A 187 9.15 -14.18 9.45
CA CYS A 187 8.31 -14.75 8.39
C CYS A 187 9.02 -14.89 7.02
N LEU A 188 10.18 -14.30 6.85
CA LEU A 188 11.07 -14.48 5.68
C LEU A 188 12.17 -15.54 5.90
N HIS A 189 12.04 -16.37 6.93
CA HIS A 189 13.03 -17.37 7.32
C HIS A 189 14.44 -16.78 7.53
N SER A 190 14.50 -15.57 8.05
CA SER A 190 15.74 -14.83 8.28
C SER A 190 15.85 -14.39 9.75
N GLN A 191 17.09 -14.38 10.25
CA GLN A 191 17.38 -13.88 11.59
C GLN A 191 17.22 -12.35 11.65
N VAL A 192 16.60 -11.84 12.71
CA VAL A 192 16.50 -10.40 12.97
C VAL A 192 17.89 -9.79 13.10
N THR A 193 18.14 -8.73 12.33
CA THR A 193 19.42 -8.03 12.40
C THR A 193 19.42 -6.98 13.51
N ARG A 194 20.61 -6.60 14.00
CA ARG A 194 20.74 -5.47 14.94
C ARG A 194 20.19 -4.18 14.37
N SER A 195 20.36 -3.97 13.07
CA SER A 195 19.82 -2.77 12.37
C SER A 195 18.28 -2.78 12.35
N ALA A 196 17.66 -3.90 11.99
CA ALA A 196 16.18 -4.03 12.00
C ALA A 196 15.63 -3.80 13.42
N PHE A 197 16.26 -4.39 14.44
CA PHE A 197 15.86 -4.16 15.83
C PHE A 197 16.05 -2.71 16.29
N ALA A 198 17.11 -2.02 15.85
CA ALA A 198 17.33 -0.61 16.16
C ALA A 198 16.28 0.29 15.51
N ILE A 199 15.88 -0.01 14.25
CA ILE A 199 14.83 0.71 13.52
C ILE A 199 13.49 0.52 14.23
N SER A 200 13.09 -0.71 14.58
CA SER A 200 11.83 -0.97 15.30
C SER A 200 11.77 -0.27 16.66
N LYS A 201 12.91 -0.11 17.34
CA LYS A 201 13.00 0.64 18.58
C LYS A 201 12.84 2.16 18.37
N ALA A 202 13.32 2.69 17.24
CA ALA A 202 13.15 4.09 16.88
C ALA A 202 11.69 4.37 16.48
N ASP A 203 11.08 3.48 15.74
CA ASP A 203 9.67 3.56 15.31
C ASP A 203 8.73 3.66 16.51
N ARG A 204 8.89 2.82 17.54
CA ARG A 204 8.12 2.92 18.78
C ARG A 204 8.20 4.31 19.43
N LYS A 205 9.34 5.00 19.33
CA LYS A 205 9.51 6.33 19.93
C LYS A 205 8.79 7.43 19.17
N SER A 206 8.48 7.24 17.91
CA SER A 206 7.76 8.23 17.10
C SER A 206 6.26 8.26 17.37
N VAL A 207 5.71 7.29 18.09
CA VAL A 207 4.28 7.20 18.44
C VAL A 207 3.98 7.54 19.92
N VAL A 208 4.97 7.97 20.71
CA VAL A 208 4.84 8.33 22.13
C VAL A 208 5.00 9.83 22.33
#